data_ce4e391a5a31a0dfa0cfddb8a5e5b25f
#
_entry.id   ce4e391a5a31a0dfa0cfddb8a5e5b25f
#
_cell.length_a   1.000
_cell.length_b   1.000
_cell.length_c   1.000
_cell.angle_alpha   90.00
_cell.angle_beta   90.00
_cell.angle_gamma   90.00
#
_symmetry.space_group_name_H-M   'P 1'
#
loop_
_entity.id
_entity.type
_entity.pdbx_description
1 polymer ?
#
loop_
_entity_poly.entity_id
_entity_poly.type
_entity_poly.pdbx_seq_one_letter_code
_entity_poly.pdbx_strand_id
1 'polypeptide(L)'
;MKNRIEFISFEEFQQLYKACKNKKLKLAILLGFGSGLRISEIIGYKRKFKFQKQVKIIDDTMIPPLTADKIDLIKHQIRIDEAKGGKWRITVTSPALKPEHLKLLPLNIKRRTLQNQFYALCEKVLNKRMSFHILRHGFGNYMVNVLKLPLPMVQGYMGHSTIAVTSIYTRANPEEAVNEAWKAMGGE
;
A
#
# COMPACT_ATOMS: atom_id res chain seq x y z
N MET A 1 -17.72 -21.01 1.58
CA MET A 1 -16.42 -20.72 0.93
C MET A 1 -15.78 -19.54 1.66
N LYS A 2 -14.66 -19.71 2.38
CA LYS A 2 -13.93 -18.59 3.01
C LYS A 2 -13.31 -17.77 1.90
N ASN A 3 -13.66 -16.48 1.79
CA ASN A 3 -13.04 -15.56 0.85
C ASN A 3 -11.52 -15.59 1.04
N ARG A 4 -10.79 -16.21 0.12
CA ARG A 4 -9.35 -16.07 0.05
C ARG A 4 -9.07 -14.59 -0.24
N ILE A 5 -8.35 -13.93 0.64
CA ILE A 5 -7.88 -12.57 0.36
C ILE A 5 -6.87 -12.70 -0.78
N GLU A 6 -7.21 -12.20 -1.95
CA GLU A 6 -6.28 -12.14 -3.07
C GLU A 6 -5.24 -11.07 -2.79
N PHE A 7 -3.98 -11.39 -3.01
CA PHE A 7 -2.86 -10.45 -2.97
C PHE A 7 -2.27 -10.35 -4.37
N ILE A 8 -1.79 -9.18 -4.72
CA ILE A 8 -0.92 -9.04 -5.89
C ILE A 8 0.47 -9.53 -5.50
N SER A 9 1.06 -10.43 -6.30
CA SER A 9 2.42 -10.91 -6.06
C SER A 9 3.46 -9.85 -6.47
N PHE A 10 4.72 -10.08 -6.08
CA PHE A 10 5.83 -9.21 -6.49
C PHE A 10 6.04 -9.26 -8.00
N GLU A 11 5.91 -10.41 -8.62
CA GLU A 11 6.02 -10.62 -10.06
C GLU A 11 4.91 -9.91 -10.83
N GLU A 12 3.66 -10.00 -10.36
CA GLU A 12 2.52 -9.28 -10.93
C GLU A 12 2.71 -7.76 -10.82
N PHE A 13 3.20 -7.28 -9.66
CA PHE A 13 3.57 -5.87 -9.50
C PHE A 13 4.63 -5.44 -10.51
N GLN A 14 5.71 -6.23 -10.70
CA GLN A 14 6.76 -5.93 -11.66
C GLN A 14 6.23 -5.86 -13.09
N GLN A 15 5.32 -6.76 -13.47
CA GLN A 15 4.66 -6.76 -14.79
C GLN A 15 3.86 -5.46 -14.99
N LEU A 16 3.04 -5.07 -14.01
CA LEU A 16 2.27 -3.82 -14.06
C LEU A 16 3.18 -2.60 -14.14
N TYR A 17 4.21 -2.57 -13.29
CA TYR A 17 5.16 -1.45 -13.23
C TYR A 17 5.92 -1.29 -14.55
N LYS A 18 6.38 -2.39 -15.15
CA LYS A 18 7.08 -2.40 -16.45
C LYS A 18 6.17 -1.96 -17.60
N ALA A 19 4.94 -2.48 -17.64
CA ALA A 19 3.98 -2.19 -18.70
C ALA A 19 3.38 -0.77 -18.62
N CYS A 20 3.41 -0.13 -17.43
CA CYS A 20 2.80 1.18 -17.22
C CYS A 20 3.60 2.30 -17.90
N LYS A 21 3.01 2.93 -18.93
CA LYS A 21 3.61 4.07 -19.66
C LYS A 21 3.26 5.42 -19.02
N ASN A 22 2.14 5.53 -18.31
CA ASN A 22 1.73 6.78 -17.66
C ASN A 22 2.60 7.03 -16.42
N LYS A 23 3.40 8.08 -16.44
CA LYS A 23 4.37 8.42 -15.37
C LYS A 23 3.70 8.60 -13.99
N LYS A 24 2.52 9.27 -13.93
CA LYS A 24 1.79 9.48 -12.66
C LYS A 24 1.24 8.18 -12.10
N LEU A 25 0.60 7.36 -12.94
CA LEU A 25 0.11 6.05 -12.54
C LEU A 25 1.27 5.13 -12.11
N LYS A 26 2.37 5.14 -12.85
CA LYS A 26 3.57 4.35 -12.55
C LYS A 26 4.15 4.68 -11.17
N LEU A 27 4.26 5.99 -10.86
CA LEU A 27 4.69 6.42 -9.54
C LEU A 27 3.68 6.02 -8.45
N ALA A 28 2.38 6.18 -8.70
CA ALA A 28 1.37 5.76 -7.75
C ALA A 28 1.43 4.23 -7.46
N ILE A 29 1.63 3.40 -8.49
CA ILE A 29 1.82 1.95 -8.35
C ILE A 29 3.06 1.65 -7.49
N LEU A 30 4.17 2.33 -7.75
CA LEU A 30 5.40 2.19 -6.98
C LEU A 30 5.21 2.55 -5.51
N LEU A 31 4.53 3.67 -5.22
CA LEU A 31 4.22 4.09 -3.85
C LEU A 31 3.21 3.16 -3.16
N GLY A 32 2.24 2.64 -3.90
CA GLY A 32 1.23 1.72 -3.37
C GLY A 32 1.81 0.37 -2.96
N PHE A 33 2.62 -0.26 -3.82
CA PHE A 33 3.24 -1.55 -3.54
C PHE A 33 4.58 -1.41 -2.81
N GLY A 34 5.45 -0.48 -3.23
CA GLY A 34 6.80 -0.38 -2.70
C GLY A 34 6.92 0.32 -1.35
N SER A 35 5.87 1.05 -0.92
CA SER A 35 5.84 1.79 0.34
C SER A 35 4.55 1.61 1.13
N GLY A 36 3.61 0.82 0.63
CA GLY A 36 2.37 0.48 1.31
C GLY A 36 1.38 1.64 1.48
N LEU A 37 1.46 2.70 0.65
CA LEU A 37 0.60 3.87 0.78
C LEU A 37 -0.82 3.61 0.29
N ARG A 38 -1.80 4.22 1.00
CA ARG A 38 -3.18 4.30 0.51
C ARG A 38 -3.28 5.29 -0.64
N ILE A 39 -4.23 5.05 -1.57
CA ILE A 39 -4.49 6.01 -2.66
C ILE A 39 -4.77 7.43 -2.13
N SER A 40 -5.49 7.55 -1.00
CA SER A 40 -5.77 8.83 -0.35
C SER A 40 -4.55 9.52 0.22
N GLU A 41 -3.53 8.78 0.63
CA GLU A 41 -2.25 9.33 1.12
C GLU A 41 -1.38 9.83 -0.05
N ILE A 42 -1.48 9.17 -1.21
CA ILE A 42 -0.72 9.55 -2.40
C ILE A 42 -1.27 10.83 -3.04
N ILE A 43 -2.60 10.90 -3.25
CA ILE A 43 -3.23 12.00 -4.02
C ILE A 43 -3.98 13.01 -3.17
N GLY A 44 -4.04 12.80 -1.86
CA GLY A 44 -4.88 13.56 -0.95
C GLY A 44 -6.34 13.11 -0.94
N TYR A 45 -7.05 13.51 0.10
CA TYR A 45 -8.47 13.23 0.27
C TYR A 45 -9.11 14.33 1.11
N LYS A 46 -10.27 14.82 0.65
CA LYS A 46 -11.09 15.77 1.40
C LYS A 46 -12.53 15.28 1.40
N ARG A 47 -13.11 15.20 2.58
CA ARG A 47 -14.51 14.88 2.78
C ARG A 47 -15.16 15.90 3.70
N LYS A 48 -16.25 16.50 3.25
CA LYS A 48 -16.98 17.48 4.04
C LYS A 48 -18.06 16.85 4.94
N PHE A 49 -18.55 15.68 4.59
CA PHE A 49 -19.59 14.97 5.35
C PHE A 49 -19.58 13.47 5.05
N LYS A 50 -20.14 12.71 5.97
CA LYS A 50 -20.43 11.28 5.84
C LYS A 50 -21.90 11.00 6.17
N PHE A 51 -22.42 9.87 5.68
CA PHE A 51 -23.70 9.35 6.10
C PHE A 51 -23.50 8.25 7.14
N GLN A 52 -24.22 8.35 8.26
CA GLN A 52 -24.26 7.31 9.27
C GLN A 52 -25.72 7.02 9.59
N LYS A 53 -26.18 5.78 9.41
CA LYS A 53 -27.60 5.40 9.56
C LYS A 53 -28.55 6.37 8.84
N GLN A 54 -28.26 6.72 7.59
CA GLN A 54 -29.00 7.68 6.74
C GLN A 54 -28.93 9.15 7.19
N VAL A 55 -28.25 9.47 8.28
CA VAL A 55 -28.06 10.85 8.74
C VAL A 55 -26.76 11.41 8.15
N LYS A 56 -26.84 12.61 7.57
CA LYS A 56 -25.67 13.35 7.06
C LYS A 56 -24.96 14.03 8.26
N ILE A 57 -23.71 13.60 8.50
CA ILE A 57 -22.88 14.14 9.56
C ILE A 57 -21.72 14.93 8.94
N ILE A 58 -21.40 16.11 9.48
CA ILE A 58 -20.22 16.87 9.09
C ILE A 58 -18.97 16.07 9.43
N ASP A 59 -18.08 15.91 8.44
CA ASP A 59 -16.82 15.17 8.59
C ASP A 59 -15.75 15.87 7.75
N ASP A 60 -15.04 16.81 8.36
CA ASP A 60 -13.96 17.58 7.70
C ASP A 60 -12.66 16.79 7.62
N THR A 61 -12.74 15.49 7.37
CA THR A 61 -11.55 14.67 7.18
C THR A 61 -10.77 15.18 5.97
N MET A 62 -9.53 15.60 6.22
CA MET A 62 -8.59 15.98 5.18
C MET A 62 -7.28 15.20 5.35
N ILE A 63 -6.84 14.59 4.25
CA ILE A 63 -5.52 13.98 4.13
C ILE A 63 -4.80 14.79 3.05
N PRO A 64 -3.68 15.46 3.37
CA PRO A 64 -2.92 16.17 2.35
C PRO A 64 -2.33 15.17 1.34
N PRO A 65 -2.15 15.58 0.06
CA PRO A 65 -1.44 14.75 -0.90
C PRO A 65 0.02 14.61 -0.50
N LEU A 66 0.65 13.51 -0.89
CA LEU A 66 2.09 13.32 -0.73
C LEU A 66 2.85 14.37 -1.54
N THR A 67 3.79 15.03 -0.90
CA THR A 67 4.71 16.01 -1.49
C THR A 67 6.15 15.54 -1.40
N ALA A 68 7.04 16.10 -2.20
CA ALA A 68 8.43 15.66 -2.28
C ALA A 68 9.22 15.84 -0.97
N ASP A 69 8.91 16.90 -0.20
CA ASP A 69 9.51 17.19 1.10
C ASP A 69 9.23 16.14 2.18
N LYS A 70 8.21 15.29 1.99
CA LYS A 70 7.89 14.17 2.87
C LYS A 70 8.72 12.91 2.62
N ILE A 71 9.55 12.92 1.58
CA ILE A 71 10.34 11.76 1.15
C ILE A 71 11.83 12.04 1.34
N ASP A 72 12.45 11.27 2.23
CA ASP A 72 13.88 11.28 2.44
C ASP A 72 14.48 10.03 1.77
N LEU A 73 15.14 10.23 0.63
CA LEU A 73 15.76 9.13 -0.12
C LEU A 73 17.07 8.65 0.52
N ILE A 74 17.72 9.47 1.34
CA ILE A 74 18.97 9.09 2.04
C ILE A 74 18.63 8.18 3.22
N LYS A 75 17.62 8.55 4.02
CA LYS A 75 17.13 7.75 5.15
C LYS A 75 16.17 6.64 4.73
N HIS A 76 15.82 6.55 3.45
CA HIS A 76 14.85 5.59 2.90
C HIS A 76 13.47 5.66 3.57
N GLN A 77 12.97 6.87 3.84
CA GLN A 77 11.76 7.10 4.62
C GLN A 77 10.76 7.99 3.87
N ILE A 78 9.47 7.71 4.11
CA ILE A 78 8.36 8.57 3.71
C ILE A 78 7.55 8.89 4.97
N ARG A 79 7.38 10.18 5.27
CA ARG A 79 6.49 10.65 6.32
C ARG A 79 5.08 10.80 5.78
N ILE A 80 4.12 10.18 6.45
CA ILE A 80 2.69 10.25 6.13
C ILE A 80 1.97 10.93 7.27
N ASP A 81 1.34 12.07 6.99
CA ASP A 81 0.49 12.76 7.94
C ASP A 81 -0.90 12.11 7.93
N GLU A 82 -1.41 11.73 9.11
CA GLU A 82 -2.69 11.06 9.25
C GLU A 82 -3.84 12.07 9.43
N ALA A 83 -5.03 11.68 8.95
CA ALA A 83 -6.21 12.54 8.92
C ALA A 83 -6.78 12.93 10.29
N LYS A 84 -6.35 12.30 11.38
CA LYS A 84 -6.90 12.54 12.72
C LYS A 84 -5.83 12.84 13.76
N GLY A 85 -5.97 14.00 14.43
CA GLY A 85 -5.23 14.32 15.65
C GLY A 85 -3.75 14.61 15.49
N GLY A 86 -3.30 15.09 14.34
CA GLY A 86 -1.88 15.44 14.10
C GLY A 86 -0.93 14.25 14.15
N LYS A 87 -1.45 13.02 14.12
CA LYS A 87 -0.64 11.82 14.09
C LYS A 87 0.06 11.68 12.74
N TRP A 88 1.26 11.16 12.78
CA TRP A 88 2.06 10.84 11.61
C TRP A 88 2.69 9.46 11.78
N ARG A 89 3.07 8.86 10.68
CA ARG A 89 3.88 7.65 10.67
C ARG A 89 4.95 7.73 9.61
N ILE A 90 5.94 6.88 9.74
CA ILE A 90 6.99 6.67 8.74
C ILE A 90 6.78 5.31 8.10
N THR A 91 6.97 5.26 6.78
CA THR A 91 7.08 4.01 6.03
C THR A 91 8.36 4.03 5.19
N VAL A 92 8.74 2.86 4.69
CA VAL A 92 9.96 2.70 3.89
C VAL A 92 9.74 3.21 2.46
N THR A 93 10.80 3.74 1.82
CA THR A 93 10.81 3.96 0.36
C THR A 93 11.11 2.67 -0.38
N SER A 94 10.58 2.52 -1.60
CA SER A 94 11.05 1.49 -2.52
C SER A 94 12.45 1.84 -3.03
N PRO A 95 13.37 0.86 -3.18
CA PRO A 95 14.67 1.08 -3.85
C PRO A 95 14.55 1.58 -5.29
N ALA A 96 13.40 1.32 -5.94
CA ALA A 96 13.10 1.83 -7.28
C ALA A 96 12.64 3.30 -7.30
N LEU A 97 12.43 3.94 -6.13
CA LEU A 97 12.06 5.34 -6.04
C LEU A 97 13.32 6.21 -6.21
N LYS A 98 13.31 7.08 -7.20
CA LYS A 98 14.47 7.91 -7.59
C LYS A 98 14.12 9.39 -7.55
N PRO A 99 15.12 10.32 -7.52
CA PRO A 99 14.89 11.76 -7.45
C PRO A 99 14.00 12.31 -8.58
N GLU A 100 14.06 11.75 -9.79
CA GLU A 100 13.20 12.17 -10.89
C GLU A 100 11.71 11.92 -10.65
N HIS A 101 11.37 10.91 -9.84
CA HIS A 101 9.99 10.63 -9.46
C HIS A 101 9.41 11.72 -8.56
N LEU A 102 10.24 12.35 -7.72
CA LEU A 102 9.78 13.39 -6.78
C LEU A 102 9.28 14.63 -7.52
N LYS A 103 9.79 14.91 -8.72
CA LYS A 103 9.33 16.02 -9.57
C LYS A 103 7.87 15.88 -10.03
N LEU A 104 7.28 14.68 -9.91
CA LEU A 104 5.88 14.44 -10.27
C LEU A 104 4.92 14.73 -9.11
N LEU A 105 5.44 14.95 -7.90
CA LEU A 105 4.63 15.20 -6.70
C LEU A 105 4.35 16.71 -6.51
N PRO A 106 3.15 17.05 -6.00
CA PRO A 106 2.00 16.19 -5.79
C PRO A 106 1.38 15.72 -7.12
N LEU A 107 0.82 14.50 -7.17
CA LEU A 107 0.38 13.90 -8.44
C LEU A 107 -0.75 14.65 -9.16
N ASN A 108 -1.51 15.48 -8.46
CA ASN A 108 -2.61 16.28 -9.04
C ASN A 108 -3.49 15.47 -10.02
N ILE A 109 -4.02 14.35 -9.55
CA ILE A 109 -4.89 13.46 -10.31
C ILE A 109 -6.13 13.12 -9.48
N LYS A 110 -7.31 13.06 -10.12
CA LYS A 110 -8.55 12.66 -9.45
C LYS A 110 -8.51 11.18 -9.09
N ARG A 111 -9.00 10.81 -7.90
CA ARG A 111 -9.05 9.42 -7.41
C ARG A 111 -9.71 8.47 -8.42
N ARG A 112 -10.86 8.86 -8.98
CA ARG A 112 -11.58 8.04 -9.96
C ARG A 112 -10.74 7.80 -11.22
N THR A 113 -10.04 8.82 -11.71
CA THR A 113 -9.18 8.72 -12.88
C THR A 113 -8.03 7.72 -12.62
N LEU A 114 -7.33 7.88 -11.49
CA LEU A 114 -6.25 6.99 -11.11
C LEU A 114 -6.72 5.54 -10.96
N GLN A 115 -7.87 5.34 -10.31
CA GLN A 115 -8.47 4.02 -10.12
C GLN A 115 -8.86 3.37 -11.45
N ASN A 116 -9.49 4.13 -12.36
CA ASN A 116 -9.89 3.60 -13.67
C ASN A 116 -8.67 3.25 -14.55
N GLN A 117 -7.63 4.08 -14.52
CA GLN A 117 -6.39 3.79 -15.23
C GLN A 117 -5.70 2.53 -14.68
N PHE A 118 -5.74 2.33 -13.36
CA PHE A 118 -5.20 1.13 -12.73
C PHE A 118 -6.00 -0.12 -13.09
N TYR A 119 -7.34 -0.05 -13.08
CA TYR A 119 -8.20 -1.15 -13.55
C TYR A 119 -7.88 -1.57 -14.98
N ALA A 120 -7.84 -0.61 -15.90
CA ALA A 120 -7.52 -0.88 -17.30
C ALA A 120 -6.13 -1.51 -17.49
N LEU A 121 -5.15 -1.08 -16.69
CA LEU A 121 -3.81 -1.66 -16.72
C LEU A 121 -3.81 -3.11 -16.20
N CYS A 122 -4.47 -3.37 -15.07
CA CYS A 122 -4.56 -4.72 -14.52
C CYS A 122 -5.28 -5.69 -15.46
N GLU A 123 -6.39 -5.25 -16.05
CA GLU A 123 -7.13 -6.06 -17.02
C GLU A 123 -6.27 -6.38 -18.26
N LYS A 124 -5.57 -5.38 -18.79
CA LYS A 124 -4.70 -5.55 -19.95
C LYS A 124 -3.50 -6.47 -19.71
N VAL A 125 -2.87 -6.39 -18.53
CA VAL A 125 -1.57 -7.03 -18.25
C VAL A 125 -1.74 -8.36 -17.55
N LEU A 126 -2.70 -8.46 -16.63
CA LEU A 126 -2.90 -9.63 -15.77
C LEU A 126 -4.21 -10.36 -16.04
N ASN A 127 -5.06 -9.84 -16.94
CA ASN A 127 -6.42 -10.34 -17.14
C ASN A 127 -7.24 -10.41 -15.82
N LYS A 128 -7.01 -9.44 -14.92
CA LYS A 128 -7.65 -9.36 -13.60
C LYS A 128 -8.17 -7.95 -13.35
N ARG A 129 -9.36 -7.85 -12.72
CA ARG A 129 -9.90 -6.57 -12.29
C ARG A 129 -9.63 -6.34 -10.81
N MET A 130 -8.62 -5.53 -10.50
CA MET A 130 -8.17 -5.30 -9.12
C MET A 130 -8.27 -3.82 -8.72
N SER A 131 -8.70 -3.55 -7.49
CA SER A 131 -8.71 -2.19 -6.96
C SER A 131 -7.29 -1.74 -6.62
N PHE A 132 -7.03 -0.42 -6.62
CA PHE A 132 -5.72 0.12 -6.26
C PHE A 132 -5.23 -0.31 -4.87
N HIS A 133 -6.16 -0.61 -3.95
CA HIS A 133 -5.83 -1.03 -2.59
C HIS A 133 -5.11 -2.38 -2.53
N ILE A 134 -5.23 -3.20 -3.58
CA ILE A 134 -4.52 -4.48 -3.71
C ILE A 134 -2.99 -4.32 -3.63
N LEU A 135 -2.46 -3.18 -4.12
CA LEU A 135 -1.03 -2.88 -4.07
C LEU A 135 -0.52 -2.81 -2.63
N ARG A 136 -1.28 -2.16 -1.75
CA ARG A 136 -0.95 -2.08 -0.33
C ARG A 136 -1.12 -3.43 0.38
N HIS A 137 -2.10 -4.23 -0.01
CA HIS A 137 -2.20 -5.62 0.46
C HIS A 137 -0.99 -6.44 -0.01
N GLY A 138 -0.58 -6.29 -1.27
CA GLY A 138 0.64 -6.91 -1.80
C GLY A 138 1.89 -6.49 -1.02
N PHE A 139 2.04 -5.19 -0.69
CA PHE A 139 3.13 -4.71 0.17
C PHE A 139 3.16 -5.45 1.51
N GLY A 140 2.03 -5.50 2.24
CA GLY A 140 1.96 -6.17 3.53
C GLY A 140 2.32 -7.66 3.44
N ASN A 141 1.77 -8.35 2.44
CA ASN A 141 2.07 -9.76 2.18
C ASN A 141 3.57 -9.97 1.85
N TYR A 142 4.14 -9.12 0.99
CA TYR A 142 5.56 -9.18 0.61
C TYR A 142 6.48 -8.96 1.81
N MET A 143 6.21 -7.95 2.64
CA MET A 143 7.01 -7.65 3.82
C MET A 143 6.99 -8.79 4.85
N VAL A 144 5.82 -9.40 5.10
CA VAL A 144 5.68 -10.46 6.11
C VAL A 144 6.15 -11.81 5.58
N ASN A 145 5.68 -12.22 4.38
CA ASN A 145 5.84 -13.59 3.91
C ASN A 145 7.09 -13.80 3.06
N VAL A 146 7.58 -12.76 2.36
CA VAL A 146 8.77 -12.86 1.51
C VAL A 146 9.99 -12.32 2.24
N LEU A 147 9.92 -11.09 2.80
CA LEU A 147 11.04 -10.49 3.52
C LEU A 147 11.12 -10.91 4.98
N LYS A 148 10.14 -11.66 5.50
CA LYS A 148 10.10 -12.18 6.86
C LYS A 148 10.24 -11.12 7.95
N LEU A 149 9.76 -9.89 7.69
CA LEU A 149 9.81 -8.82 8.67
C LEU A 149 8.82 -9.06 9.82
N PRO A 150 9.17 -8.68 11.06
CA PRO A 150 8.28 -8.80 12.20
C PRO A 150 6.95 -8.08 11.99
N LEU A 151 5.84 -8.75 12.32
CA LEU A 151 4.50 -8.22 12.12
C LEU A 151 4.24 -6.84 12.75
N PRO A 152 4.74 -6.53 13.97
CA PRO A 152 4.58 -5.19 14.56
C PRO A 152 5.26 -4.09 13.74
N MET A 153 6.39 -4.39 13.11
CA MET A 153 7.11 -3.45 12.22
C MET A 153 6.28 -3.14 10.98
N VAL A 154 5.75 -4.17 10.31
CA VAL A 154 4.89 -4.02 9.13
C VAL A 154 3.60 -3.29 9.50
N GLN A 155 3.03 -3.55 10.68
CA GLN A 155 1.90 -2.82 11.23
C GLN A 155 2.19 -1.30 11.33
N GLY A 156 3.36 -0.94 11.85
CA GLY A 156 3.82 0.45 11.94
C GLY A 156 3.90 1.11 10.56
N TYR A 157 4.55 0.46 9.59
CA TYR A 157 4.65 0.98 8.20
C TYR A 157 3.28 1.18 7.56
N MET A 158 2.36 0.25 7.79
CA MET A 158 1.01 0.33 7.23
C MET A 158 0.08 1.28 8.02
N GLY A 159 0.44 1.68 9.25
CA GLY A 159 -0.43 2.50 10.10
C GLY A 159 -1.75 1.79 10.39
N HIS A 160 -1.69 0.52 10.79
CA HIS A 160 -2.84 -0.22 11.28
C HIS A 160 -3.01 0.03 12.78
N SER A 161 -4.21 0.42 13.20
CA SER A 161 -4.51 0.70 14.61
C SER A 161 -4.56 -0.56 15.49
N THR A 162 -4.74 -1.74 14.87
CA THR A 162 -4.81 -3.03 15.56
C THR A 162 -4.00 -4.09 14.84
N ILE A 163 -3.39 -5.00 15.60
CA ILE A 163 -2.65 -6.17 15.06
C ILE A 163 -3.56 -7.07 14.22
N ALA A 164 -4.84 -7.18 14.58
CA ALA A 164 -5.81 -8.00 13.86
C ALA A 164 -5.90 -7.67 12.35
N VAL A 165 -5.71 -6.40 11.95
CA VAL A 165 -5.70 -6.00 10.54
C VAL A 165 -4.44 -6.48 9.81
N THR A 166 -3.31 -6.55 10.52
CA THR A 166 -2.04 -7.00 9.93
C THR A 166 -1.91 -8.52 9.97
N SER A 167 -2.55 -9.19 10.94
CA SER A 167 -2.54 -10.67 11.08
C SER A 167 -3.19 -11.42 9.91
N ILE A 168 -3.94 -10.72 9.04
CA ILE A 168 -4.43 -11.32 7.79
C ILE A 168 -3.30 -11.82 6.88
N TYR A 169 -2.10 -11.24 7.01
CA TYR A 169 -0.91 -11.64 6.26
C TYR A 169 -0.17 -12.83 6.88
N THR A 170 -0.45 -13.16 8.14
CA THR A 170 0.16 -14.30 8.84
C THR A 170 -0.64 -15.60 8.75
N ARG A 171 -1.73 -15.62 7.99
CA ARG A 171 -2.44 -16.86 7.67
C ARG A 171 -1.63 -17.67 6.65
N ALA A 172 -0.39 -17.97 7.00
CA ALA A 172 0.41 -18.96 6.33
C ALA A 172 -0.31 -20.32 6.38
N ASN A 173 -0.10 -21.13 5.37
CA ASN A 173 -0.45 -22.54 5.41
C ASN A 173 0.08 -23.13 6.73
N PRO A 174 -0.75 -23.76 7.59
CA PRO A 174 -0.27 -24.33 8.84
C PRO A 174 0.92 -25.28 8.66
N GLU A 175 0.99 -26.00 7.55
CA GLU A 175 2.09 -26.90 7.20
C GLU A 175 3.40 -26.15 6.95
N GLU A 176 3.36 -24.98 6.27
CA GLU A 176 4.54 -24.14 6.08
C GLU A 176 5.06 -23.57 7.41
N ALA A 177 4.14 -23.14 8.29
CA ALA A 177 4.49 -22.63 9.61
C ALA A 177 5.15 -23.73 10.49
N VAL A 178 4.67 -24.97 10.42
CA VAL A 178 5.29 -26.12 11.11
C VAL A 178 6.68 -26.41 10.55
N ASN A 179 6.84 -26.41 9.24
CA ASN A 179 8.14 -26.66 8.60
C ASN A 179 9.17 -25.56 8.92
N GLU A 180 8.74 -24.28 8.92
CA GLU A 180 9.61 -23.18 9.32
C GLU A 180 10.00 -23.27 10.80
N ALA A 181 9.06 -23.59 11.69
CA ALA A 181 9.34 -23.79 13.11
C ALA A 181 10.29 -24.98 13.33
N TRP A 182 10.10 -26.10 12.63
CA TRP A 182 10.97 -27.25 12.68
C TRP A 182 12.41 -26.92 12.28
N LYS A 183 12.60 -26.23 11.14
CA LYS A 183 13.91 -25.76 10.70
C LYS A 183 14.56 -24.79 11.69
N ALA A 184 13.77 -23.85 12.24
CA ALA A 184 14.26 -22.89 13.23
C ALA A 184 14.72 -23.57 14.55
N MET A 185 14.16 -24.73 14.88
CA MET A 185 14.56 -25.55 16.04
C MET A 185 15.74 -26.49 15.74
N GLY A 186 16.33 -26.40 14.54
CA GLY A 186 17.48 -27.23 14.15
C GLY A 186 17.11 -28.57 13.53
N GLY A 187 15.88 -28.74 13.08
CA GLY A 187 15.47 -29.90 12.28
C GLY A 187 16.00 -29.80 10.85
N GLU A 188 16.52 -30.90 10.29
CA GLU A 188 16.95 -31.03 8.89
C GLU A 188 15.79 -31.39 7.95
#